data_c26054f2b87c6c2a56be603d56d54d88
#
_entry.id   c26054f2b87c6c2a56be603d56d54d88
#
_cell.length_a   1.000
_cell.length_b   1.000
_cell.length_c   1.000
_cell.angle_alpha   90.00
_cell.angle_beta   90.00
_cell.angle_gamma   90.00
#
_symmetry.space_group_name_H-M   'P 1'
#
loop_
_entity.id
_entity.type
_entity.pdbx_description
1 polymer ?
#
loop_
_entity_poly.entity_id
_entity_poly.type
_entity_poly.pdbx_seq_one_letter_code
_entity_poly.pdbx_strand_id
1 'polypeptide(L)'
;MRYYSAPRRALRGVRQLLYPRRCPFCNAVLGSIRTCPDCAEEVDRLRRKPGIRLDASQHYLGGLSGAAAPFRYEGCVRRAILRAKYQAAPWTAVELGVVLAELAFGSEVRMRGAEPVPQRVEGAQLGYDCIVPVPASSRRRGYNVPERMAQPLAEALD
;
A
#
# COMPACT_ATOMS: atom_id res chain seq x y z
N MET A 1 -22.53 11.44 24.79
CA MET A 1 -23.61 10.90 23.95
C MET A 1 -23.02 10.23 22.72
N ARG A 2 -22.98 8.88 22.68
CA ARG A 2 -22.43 8.07 21.59
C ARG A 2 -23.57 7.27 20.95
N TYR A 3 -24.26 7.87 19.99
CA TYR A 3 -25.37 7.21 19.27
C TYR A 3 -25.14 7.22 17.75
N TYR A 4 -24.10 6.58 17.21
CA TYR A 4 -24.00 6.40 15.73
C TYR A 4 -23.06 5.27 15.31
N SER A 5 -22.93 4.17 16.05
CA SER A 5 -22.00 3.11 15.69
C SER A 5 -22.62 1.86 15.03
N ALA A 6 -23.90 1.61 15.21
CA ALA A 6 -24.56 0.40 14.69
C ALA A 6 -24.76 0.37 13.16
N PRO A 7 -25.26 1.42 12.48
CA PRO A 7 -25.52 1.35 11.04
C PRO A 7 -24.26 1.25 10.20
N ARG A 8 -23.14 1.84 10.64
CA ARG A 8 -21.88 1.76 9.91
C ARG A 8 -21.23 0.36 9.92
N ARG A 9 -21.45 -0.43 10.97
CA ARG A 9 -20.97 -1.82 11.03
C ARG A 9 -21.76 -2.75 10.12
N ALA A 10 -23.09 -2.62 10.08
CA ALA A 10 -23.95 -3.39 9.18
C ALA A 10 -23.66 -3.08 7.71
N LEU A 11 -23.52 -1.80 7.34
CA LEU A 11 -23.14 -1.39 5.98
C LEU A 11 -21.75 -1.91 5.56
N ARG A 12 -20.79 -2.00 6.49
CA ARG A 12 -19.48 -2.59 6.21
C ARG A 12 -19.59 -4.09 5.92
N GLY A 13 -20.41 -4.84 6.65
CA GLY A 13 -20.65 -6.26 6.40
C GLY A 13 -21.26 -6.51 5.02
N VAL A 14 -22.27 -5.77 4.64
CA VAL A 14 -22.91 -5.85 3.31
C VAL A 14 -21.93 -5.46 2.20
N ARG A 15 -21.15 -4.41 2.41
CA ARG A 15 -20.11 -3.99 1.44
C ARG A 15 -19.04 -5.08 1.23
N GLN A 16 -18.67 -5.82 2.27
CA GLN A 16 -17.69 -6.92 2.16
C GLN A 16 -18.26 -8.15 1.44
N LEU A 17 -19.56 -8.39 1.52
CA LEU A 17 -20.22 -9.45 0.75
C LEU A 17 -20.26 -9.12 -0.74
N LEU A 18 -20.55 -7.86 -1.10
CA LEU A 18 -20.62 -7.42 -2.48
C LEU A 18 -19.23 -7.12 -3.10
N TYR A 19 -18.34 -6.59 -2.29
CA TYR A 19 -16.99 -6.19 -2.70
C TYR A 19 -15.95 -6.74 -1.69
N PRO A 20 -15.70 -8.05 -1.69
CA PRO A 20 -14.74 -8.64 -0.77
C PRO A 20 -13.33 -8.11 -1.06
N ARG A 21 -12.56 -7.95 0.01
CA ARG A 21 -11.14 -7.60 -0.10
C ARG A 21 -10.41 -8.66 -0.91
N ARG A 22 -9.55 -8.21 -1.81
CA ARG A 22 -8.79 -9.07 -2.73
C ARG A 22 -7.29 -8.87 -2.57
N CYS A 23 -6.54 -9.92 -2.85
CA CYS A 23 -5.10 -9.86 -2.88
C CYS A 23 -4.59 -8.87 -3.95
N PRO A 24 -3.73 -7.90 -3.60
CA PRO A 24 -3.18 -6.99 -4.59
C PRO A 24 -2.32 -7.69 -5.65
N PHE A 25 -1.78 -8.87 -5.35
CA PHE A 25 -0.87 -9.59 -6.24
C PHE A 25 -1.57 -10.57 -7.19
N CYS A 26 -2.46 -11.43 -6.69
CA CYS A 26 -3.15 -12.46 -7.51
C CYS A 26 -4.64 -12.20 -7.74
N ASN A 27 -5.25 -11.25 -7.03
CA ASN A 27 -6.68 -10.92 -7.08
C ASN A 27 -7.61 -11.95 -6.40
N ALA A 28 -7.09 -12.98 -5.74
CA ALA A 28 -7.88 -13.90 -4.93
C ALA A 28 -8.60 -13.17 -3.81
N VAL A 29 -9.78 -13.65 -3.42
CA VAL A 29 -10.55 -13.09 -2.29
C VAL A 29 -9.83 -13.41 -0.99
N LEU A 30 -9.53 -12.38 -0.20
CA LEU A 30 -8.85 -12.50 1.10
C LEU A 30 -9.81 -12.38 2.29
N GLY A 31 -10.90 -11.62 2.15
CA GLY A 31 -11.74 -11.30 3.30
C GLY A 31 -10.92 -10.68 4.43
N SER A 32 -10.89 -11.34 5.60
CA SER A 32 -10.15 -10.89 6.79
C SER A 32 -8.71 -11.44 6.89
N ILE A 33 -8.27 -12.28 5.95
CA ILE A 33 -6.90 -12.79 5.94
C ILE A 33 -5.94 -11.67 5.55
N ARG A 34 -4.92 -11.43 6.36
CA ARG A 34 -3.96 -10.34 6.13
C ARG A 34 -3.15 -10.53 4.85
N THR A 35 -2.54 -11.69 4.71
CA THR A 35 -1.59 -12.02 3.64
C THR A 35 -2.11 -13.20 2.84
N CYS A 36 -2.04 -13.12 1.53
CA CYS A 36 -2.43 -14.21 0.65
C CYS A 36 -1.41 -15.37 0.74
N PRO A 37 -1.83 -16.57 1.15
CA PRO A 37 -0.92 -17.71 1.26
C PRO A 37 -0.29 -18.07 -0.08
N ASP A 38 -1.05 -18.01 -1.18
CA ASP A 38 -0.58 -18.38 -2.51
C ASP A 38 0.48 -17.43 -3.09
N CYS A 39 0.51 -16.18 -2.58
CA CYS A 39 1.47 -15.17 -3.04
C CYS A 39 2.65 -14.99 -2.08
N ALA A 40 2.57 -15.51 -0.87
CA ALA A 40 3.53 -15.20 0.20
C ALA A 40 4.97 -15.51 -0.21
N GLU A 41 5.22 -16.68 -0.78
CA GLU A 41 6.55 -17.12 -1.20
C GLU A 41 7.10 -16.26 -2.35
N GLU A 42 6.28 -16.00 -3.40
CA GLU A 42 6.71 -15.17 -4.53
C GLU A 42 6.99 -13.72 -4.09
N VAL A 43 6.14 -13.16 -3.23
CA VAL A 43 6.30 -11.81 -2.68
C VAL A 43 7.57 -11.71 -1.85
N ASP A 44 7.85 -12.68 -0.97
CA ASP A 44 9.05 -12.69 -0.14
C ASP A 44 10.32 -12.81 -0.98
N ARG A 45 10.32 -13.67 -1.99
CA ARG A 45 11.43 -13.79 -2.95
C ARG A 45 11.70 -12.49 -3.72
N LEU A 46 10.66 -11.71 -4.05
CA LEU A 46 10.78 -10.45 -4.76
C LEU A 46 11.12 -9.27 -3.84
N ARG A 47 11.03 -9.47 -2.53
CA ARG A 47 11.36 -8.45 -1.53
C ARG A 47 12.85 -8.15 -1.55
N ARG A 48 13.19 -6.87 -1.51
CA ARG A 48 14.57 -6.41 -1.35
C ARG A 48 14.88 -6.21 0.13
N LYS A 49 15.98 -6.77 0.59
CA LYS A 49 16.50 -6.60 1.96
C LYS A 49 17.36 -5.35 2.01
N PRO A 50 17.35 -4.71 3.22
CA PRO A 50 16.55 -3.53 3.52
C PRO A 50 16.59 -2.66 2.29
N GLY A 51 15.53 -1.96 1.96
CA GLY A 51 15.42 -1.23 0.71
C GLY A 51 16.77 -0.60 0.31
N ILE A 52 17.39 -1.08 -0.77
CA ILE A 52 18.69 -0.59 -1.21
C ILE A 52 18.49 0.91 -1.39
N ARG A 53 19.08 1.70 -0.48
CA ARG A 53 19.21 3.14 -0.70
C ARG A 53 20.11 3.27 -1.92
N LEU A 54 19.50 3.59 -3.03
CA LEU A 54 20.25 3.94 -4.20
C LEU A 54 20.93 5.26 -3.89
N ASP A 55 22.25 5.28 -3.97
CA ASP A 55 23.01 6.51 -3.83
C ASP A 55 22.52 7.50 -4.89
N ALA A 56 22.30 8.74 -4.50
CA ALA A 56 21.88 9.80 -5.41
C ALA A 56 22.81 9.95 -6.63
N SER A 57 24.10 9.65 -6.46
CA SER A 57 25.08 9.65 -7.54
C SER A 57 24.81 8.62 -8.63
N GLN A 58 24.10 7.54 -8.33
CA GLN A 58 23.78 6.48 -9.29
C GLN A 58 22.60 6.84 -10.21
N HIS A 59 21.85 7.89 -9.91
CA HIS A 59 20.64 8.26 -10.64
C HIS A 59 20.72 9.61 -11.36
N TYR A 60 21.84 10.30 -11.34
CA TYR A 60 22.02 11.64 -11.92
C TYR A 60 20.97 12.66 -11.44
N LEU A 61 20.32 12.40 -10.32
CA LEU A 61 19.28 13.26 -9.74
C LEU A 61 19.90 14.10 -8.63
N GLY A 62 20.52 15.19 -9.01
CA GLY A 62 20.98 16.22 -8.05
C GLY A 62 19.81 16.64 -7.16
N GLY A 63 20.00 16.64 -5.83
CA GLY A 63 18.99 17.04 -4.87
C GLY A 63 18.19 15.89 -4.20
N LEU A 64 18.41 14.62 -4.57
CA LEU A 64 17.87 13.49 -3.82
C LEU A 64 18.90 12.96 -2.83
N SER A 65 18.51 12.80 -1.57
CA SER A 65 19.36 12.17 -0.54
C SER A 65 19.37 10.63 -0.61
N GLY A 66 18.48 10.04 -1.38
CA GLY A 66 18.42 8.60 -1.60
C GLY A 66 17.15 8.14 -2.31
N ALA A 67 17.13 6.89 -2.73
CA ALA A 67 15.96 6.23 -3.28
C ALA A 67 15.87 4.81 -2.74
N ALA A 68 14.65 4.30 -2.52
CA ALA A 68 14.42 2.95 -2.04
C ALA A 68 13.31 2.26 -2.85
N ALA A 69 13.53 0.99 -3.18
CA ALA A 69 12.54 0.15 -3.82
C ALA A 69 12.41 -1.16 -3.01
N PRO A 70 11.31 -1.37 -2.31
CA PRO A 70 11.14 -2.55 -1.43
C PRO A 70 10.97 -3.86 -2.19
N PHE A 71 10.68 -3.79 -3.49
CA PHE A 71 10.49 -4.97 -4.34
C PHE A 71 11.24 -4.87 -5.67
N ARG A 72 11.54 -6.02 -6.24
CA ARG A 72 11.88 -6.13 -7.67
C ARG A 72 10.61 -5.94 -8.50
N TYR A 73 10.70 -5.22 -9.60
CA TYR A 73 9.58 -4.98 -10.52
C TYR A 73 9.38 -6.17 -11.46
N GLU A 74 9.02 -7.32 -10.91
CA GLU A 74 8.89 -8.60 -11.62
C GLU A 74 7.64 -9.35 -11.12
N GLY A 75 7.27 -10.43 -11.79
CA GLY A 75 6.28 -11.40 -11.34
C GLY A 75 4.97 -10.79 -10.84
N CYS A 76 4.53 -11.19 -9.65
CA CYS A 76 3.29 -10.74 -9.04
C CYS A 76 3.30 -9.24 -8.69
N VAL A 77 4.45 -8.67 -8.34
CA VAL A 77 4.59 -7.23 -8.04
C VAL A 77 4.32 -6.39 -9.29
N ARG A 78 4.92 -6.76 -10.43
CA ARG A 78 4.66 -6.09 -11.71
C ARG A 78 3.18 -6.19 -12.09
N ARG A 79 2.57 -7.38 -11.95
CA ARG A 79 1.13 -7.57 -12.23
C ARG A 79 0.25 -6.67 -11.35
N ALA A 80 0.55 -6.57 -10.05
CA ALA A 80 -0.19 -5.70 -9.12
C ALA A 80 -0.13 -4.22 -9.52
N ILE A 81 1.06 -3.72 -9.85
CA ILE A 81 1.24 -2.32 -10.28
C ILE A 81 0.51 -2.06 -11.61
N LEU A 82 0.58 -2.97 -12.57
CA LEU A 82 -0.15 -2.85 -13.84
C LEU A 82 -1.66 -2.88 -13.64
N ARG A 83 -2.17 -3.73 -12.72
CA ARG A 83 -3.58 -3.76 -12.34
C ARG A 83 -4.02 -2.42 -11.77
N ALA A 84 -3.30 -1.87 -10.80
CA ALA A 84 -3.57 -0.57 -10.23
C ALA A 84 -3.56 0.54 -11.30
N LYS A 85 -2.67 0.46 -12.29
CA LYS A 85 -2.55 1.47 -13.34
C LYS A 85 -3.59 1.35 -14.45
N TYR A 86 -4.00 0.15 -14.84
CA TYR A 86 -4.71 -0.06 -16.10
C TYR A 86 -6.02 -0.83 -16.00
N GLN A 87 -6.39 -1.38 -14.84
CA GLN A 87 -7.59 -2.20 -14.67
C GLN A 87 -8.65 -1.58 -13.74
N ALA A 88 -8.69 -0.25 -13.62
CA ALA A 88 -9.64 0.48 -12.78
C ALA A 88 -9.73 -0.08 -11.32
N ALA A 89 -8.62 -0.50 -10.76
CA ALA A 89 -8.53 -1.12 -9.45
C ALA A 89 -7.78 -0.23 -8.42
N PRO A 90 -8.35 0.93 -8.01
CA PRO A 90 -7.69 1.85 -7.08
C PRO A 90 -7.42 1.22 -5.72
N TRP A 91 -8.23 0.24 -5.31
CA TRP A 91 -8.03 -0.52 -4.07
C TRP A 91 -6.71 -1.30 -4.06
N THR A 92 -6.22 -1.77 -5.23
CA THR A 92 -4.91 -2.41 -5.35
C THR A 92 -3.79 -1.44 -4.96
N ALA A 93 -3.90 -0.16 -5.33
CA ALA A 93 -2.93 0.85 -4.95
C ALA A 93 -2.92 1.09 -3.44
N VAL A 94 -4.09 1.14 -2.80
CA VAL A 94 -4.20 1.28 -1.33
C VAL A 94 -3.55 0.08 -0.62
N GLU A 95 -3.86 -1.14 -1.05
CA GLU A 95 -3.25 -2.36 -0.49
C GLU A 95 -1.71 -2.38 -0.66
N LEU A 96 -1.21 -1.95 -1.82
CA LEU A 96 0.23 -1.79 -2.02
C LEU A 96 0.83 -0.72 -1.12
N GLY A 97 0.09 0.36 -0.84
CA GLY A 97 0.49 1.39 0.12
C GLY A 97 0.60 0.85 1.54
N VAL A 98 -0.31 -0.02 1.98
CA VAL A 98 -0.21 -0.71 3.29
C VAL A 98 1.06 -1.56 3.36
N VAL A 99 1.36 -2.32 2.31
CA VAL A 99 2.59 -3.11 2.23
C VAL A 99 3.83 -2.21 2.25
N LEU A 100 3.79 -1.05 1.61
CA LEU A 100 4.88 -0.08 1.66
C LEU A 100 5.07 0.51 3.06
N ALA A 101 4.00 0.84 3.79
CA ALA A 101 4.08 1.33 5.17
C ALA A 101 4.76 0.30 6.09
N GLU A 102 4.42 -0.98 5.93
CA GLU A 102 5.06 -2.07 6.64
C GLU A 102 6.56 -2.18 6.31
N LEU A 103 6.92 -2.13 5.02
CA LEU A 103 8.28 -2.40 4.58
C LEU A 103 9.22 -1.19 4.69
N ALA A 104 8.72 0.02 4.45
CA ALA A 104 9.52 1.23 4.46
C ALA A 104 9.65 1.85 5.86
N PHE A 105 8.60 1.75 6.67
CA PHE A 105 8.53 2.40 8.00
C PHE A 105 8.50 1.41 9.16
N GLY A 106 8.40 0.10 8.88
CA GLY A 106 8.25 -0.92 9.93
C GLY A 106 6.88 -0.87 10.63
N SER A 107 5.87 -0.25 10.02
CA SER A 107 4.53 -0.14 10.59
C SER A 107 3.90 -1.52 10.79
N GLU A 108 3.41 -1.80 12.00
CA GLU A 108 2.57 -2.96 12.25
C GLU A 108 1.23 -2.79 11.53
N VAL A 109 0.75 -3.83 10.84
CA VAL A 109 -0.55 -3.79 10.17
C VAL A 109 -1.57 -4.60 10.95
N ARG A 110 -2.64 -3.96 11.41
CA ARG A 110 -3.77 -4.61 12.11
C ARG A 110 -4.98 -4.69 11.21
N MET A 111 -5.72 -5.80 11.34
CA MET A 111 -6.96 -5.98 10.61
C MET A 111 -8.13 -5.35 11.37
N ARG A 112 -8.83 -4.41 10.72
CA ARG A 112 -10.11 -3.86 11.20
C ARG A 112 -11.25 -4.48 10.39
N GLY A 113 -11.65 -5.67 10.75
CA GLY A 113 -12.51 -6.51 9.90
C GLY A 113 -11.71 -7.03 8.70
N ALA A 114 -12.09 -6.66 7.49
CA ALA A 114 -11.35 -7.00 6.27
C ALA A 114 -10.41 -5.88 5.79
N GLU A 115 -10.30 -4.77 6.51
CA GLU A 115 -9.47 -3.62 6.14
C GLU A 115 -8.14 -3.67 6.88
N PRO A 116 -7.00 -3.79 6.18
CA PRO A 116 -5.69 -3.70 6.81
C PRO A 116 -5.36 -2.23 7.09
N VAL A 117 -5.06 -1.92 8.33
CA VAL A 117 -4.76 -0.56 8.79
C VAL A 117 -3.34 -0.54 9.34
N PRO A 118 -2.43 0.23 8.75
CA PRO A 118 -1.11 0.42 9.31
C PRO A 118 -1.22 1.16 10.64
N GLN A 119 -0.42 0.75 11.62
CA GLN A 119 -0.36 1.39 12.91
C GLN A 119 0.68 2.50 12.88
N ARG A 120 0.46 3.53 13.68
CA ARG A 120 1.41 4.62 13.83
C ARG A 120 2.78 4.07 14.26
N VAL A 121 3.82 4.57 13.64
CA VAL A 121 5.20 4.24 13.98
C VAL A 121 5.64 5.17 15.11
N GLU A 122 5.64 4.67 16.34
CA GLU A 122 6.07 5.44 17.50
C GLU A 122 7.60 5.68 17.46
N GLY A 123 8.01 6.91 17.73
CA GLY A 123 9.42 7.29 17.84
C GLY A 123 10.20 7.30 16.53
N ALA A 124 9.55 7.08 15.41
CA ALA A 124 10.18 7.21 14.11
C ALA A 124 10.40 8.69 13.75
N GLN A 125 11.48 9.27 14.24
CA GLN A 125 12.03 10.49 13.66
C GLN A 125 12.61 10.15 12.29
N LEU A 126 11.73 9.91 11.31
CA LEU A 126 12.15 9.56 9.95
C LEU A 126 12.79 10.73 9.22
N GLY A 127 12.75 11.93 9.81
CA GLY A 127 13.29 13.15 9.21
C GLY A 127 12.54 13.60 7.96
N TYR A 128 11.27 13.20 7.80
CA TYR A 128 10.41 13.62 6.71
C TYR A 128 9.31 14.54 7.22
N ASP A 129 9.10 15.66 6.55
CA ASP A 129 8.06 16.64 6.87
C ASP A 129 6.74 16.34 6.14
N CYS A 130 6.81 15.68 4.97
CA CYS A 130 5.63 15.35 4.18
C CYS A 130 5.89 14.20 3.19
N ILE A 131 4.79 13.59 2.72
CA ILE A 131 4.79 12.62 1.62
C ILE A 131 4.17 13.29 0.40
N VAL A 132 4.93 13.41 -0.67
CA VAL A 132 4.47 14.02 -1.92
C VAL A 132 4.32 12.94 -3.00
N PRO A 133 3.08 12.53 -3.36
CA PRO A 133 2.87 11.57 -4.43
C PRO A 133 3.19 12.19 -5.79
N VAL A 134 3.87 11.44 -6.66
CA VAL A 134 4.10 11.88 -8.04
C VAL A 134 2.75 12.07 -8.75
N PRO A 135 2.48 13.23 -9.35
CA PRO A 135 1.22 13.49 -10.03
C PRO A 135 1.04 12.60 -11.26
N ALA A 136 -0.20 12.25 -11.57
CA ALA A 136 -0.53 11.52 -12.79
C ALA A 136 -0.41 12.42 -14.02
N SER A 137 0.23 11.94 -15.07
CA SER A 137 0.34 12.64 -16.35
C SER A 137 -1.00 12.76 -17.11
N SER A 138 -2.00 11.95 -16.76
CA SER A 138 -3.31 11.93 -17.40
C SER A 138 -4.43 11.72 -16.39
N ARG A 139 -5.52 12.50 -16.52
CA ARG A 139 -6.74 12.38 -15.72
C ARG A 139 -7.71 11.28 -16.20
N ARG A 140 -7.44 10.62 -17.31
CA ARG A 140 -8.34 9.60 -17.90
C ARG A 140 -8.68 8.44 -16.96
N ARG A 141 -7.81 8.15 -15.98
CA ARG A 141 -7.99 7.05 -15.02
C ARG A 141 -8.95 7.39 -13.89
N GLY A 142 -9.22 8.68 -13.62
CA GLY A 142 -10.05 9.12 -12.51
C GLY A 142 -9.38 9.05 -11.12
N TYR A 143 -8.16 8.53 -11.02
CA TYR A 143 -7.36 8.51 -9.78
C TYR A 143 -5.85 8.48 -10.07
N ASN A 144 -5.07 8.93 -9.10
CA ASN A 144 -3.61 8.84 -9.11
C ASN A 144 -3.16 7.63 -8.27
N VAL A 145 -2.41 6.69 -8.87
CA VAL A 145 -1.91 5.49 -8.19
C VAL A 145 -0.95 5.84 -7.05
N PRO A 146 0.11 6.66 -7.25
CA PRO A 146 0.96 7.14 -6.17
C PRO A 146 0.19 7.79 -5.01
N GLU A 147 -0.81 8.63 -5.29
CA GLU A 147 -1.64 9.26 -4.26
C GLU A 147 -2.40 8.23 -3.42
N ARG A 148 -3.01 7.22 -4.07
CA ARG A 148 -3.68 6.13 -3.36
C ARG A 148 -2.73 5.29 -2.52
N MET A 149 -1.51 5.08 -2.98
CA MET A 149 -0.47 4.40 -2.21
C MET A 149 0.03 5.24 -1.04
N ALA A 150 0.07 6.56 -1.17
CA ALA A 150 0.53 7.47 -0.13
C ALA A 150 -0.43 7.55 1.08
N GLN A 151 -1.72 7.28 0.90
CA GLN A 151 -2.72 7.35 1.98
C GLN A 151 -2.36 6.48 3.19
N PRO A 152 -2.12 5.15 3.05
CA PRO A 152 -1.71 4.33 4.20
C PRO A 152 -0.33 4.70 4.77
N LEU A 153 0.55 5.25 3.95
CA LEU A 153 1.86 5.74 4.40
C LEU A 153 1.69 6.96 5.32
N ALA A 154 0.81 7.90 4.96
CA ALA A 154 0.50 9.05 5.79
C ALA A 154 -0.15 8.61 7.12
N GLU A 155 -1.11 7.66 7.07
CA GLU A 155 -1.73 7.10 8.28
C GLU A 155 -0.73 6.43 9.23
N ALA A 156 0.37 5.89 8.71
CA ALA A 156 1.44 5.30 9.53
C ALA A 156 2.37 6.35 10.16
N LEU A 157 2.39 7.58 9.66
CA LEU A 157 3.28 8.65 10.12
C LEU A 157 2.57 9.71 10.97
N ASP A 158 1.22 9.78 10.94
CA ASP A 158 0.40 10.67 11.77
C ASP A 158 0.36 10.16 13.24
#